data_446b064f24ee3359d6899f0d2df6daae
#
_entry.id   446b064f24ee3359d6899f0d2df6daae
#
_cell.length_a   1.000
_cell.length_b   1.000
_cell.length_c   1.000
_cell.angle_alpha   90.00
_cell.angle_beta   90.00
_cell.angle_gamma   90.00
#
_symmetry.space_group_name_H-M   'P 1'
#
loop_
_entity.id
_entity.type
_entity.pdbx_description
1 polymer ?
#
loop_
_entity_poly.entity_id
_entity_poly.type
_entity_poly.pdbx_seq_one_letter_code
_entity_poly.pdbx_strand_id
1 'polypeptide(L)'
;MNTNNFYKNLKQIDDFSKIMQDSNYSLIPNDWYVIVSDIKNSTKAIENGMYKQVNFVAALTIIGILNIDRNEDFPYVFGGDGASLLIPPSLLEKSKKVLIEASKKAKEAFDLELRIGVISIK
;
A
#
# COMPACT_ATOMS: atom_id res chain seq x y z
N MET A 1 -12.90 0.38 -20.33
CA MET A 1 -12.56 -0.98 -19.88
C MET A 1 -12.21 -0.94 -18.40
N ASN A 2 -12.76 -1.85 -17.62
CA ASN A 2 -12.49 -1.93 -16.19
C ASN A 2 -11.24 -2.77 -15.94
N THR A 3 -10.21 -2.19 -15.32
CA THR A 3 -8.95 -2.86 -15.03
C THR A 3 -8.88 -3.40 -13.60
N ASN A 4 -9.96 -3.28 -12.82
CA ASN A 4 -9.94 -3.63 -11.41
C ASN A 4 -9.59 -5.10 -11.14
N ASN A 5 -9.88 -5.99 -12.08
CA ASN A 5 -9.59 -7.41 -11.94
C ASN A 5 -8.19 -7.80 -12.43
N PHE A 6 -7.35 -6.82 -12.78
CA PHE A 6 -6.01 -7.09 -13.30
C PHE A 6 -5.22 -8.01 -12.35
N TYR A 7 -5.18 -7.68 -11.06
CA TYR A 7 -4.40 -8.45 -10.09
C TYR A 7 -4.96 -9.86 -9.90
N LYS A 8 -6.29 -9.99 -9.81
CA LYS A 8 -6.94 -11.30 -9.67
C LYS A 8 -6.67 -12.20 -10.85
N ASN A 9 -6.55 -11.62 -12.04
CA ASN A 9 -6.38 -12.36 -13.28
C ASN A 9 -4.92 -12.62 -13.65
N LEU A 10 -3.97 -12.17 -12.80
CA LEU A 10 -2.57 -12.44 -13.04
C LEU A 10 -2.27 -13.93 -12.98
N LYS A 11 -1.42 -14.38 -13.89
CA LYS A 11 -0.98 -15.76 -13.94
C LYS A 11 -0.15 -16.08 -12.70
N GLN A 12 -0.54 -17.13 -12.00
CA GLN A 12 0.23 -17.62 -10.86
C GLN A 12 1.42 -18.45 -11.33
N ILE A 13 2.55 -18.24 -10.69
CA ILE A 13 3.78 -18.99 -10.99
C ILE A 13 3.92 -20.09 -9.94
N ASP A 14 3.82 -21.35 -10.39
CA ASP A 14 3.88 -22.52 -9.51
C ASP A 14 5.22 -23.24 -9.53
N ASP A 15 6.15 -22.78 -10.35
CA ASP A 15 7.49 -23.37 -10.50
C ASP A 15 8.49 -22.22 -10.60
N PHE A 16 9.52 -22.28 -9.77
CA PHE A 16 10.55 -21.23 -9.74
C PHE A 16 11.19 -20.97 -11.10
N SER A 17 11.40 -22.03 -11.91
CA SER A 17 12.01 -21.86 -13.22
C SER A 17 11.18 -20.98 -14.16
N LYS A 18 9.88 -20.88 -13.93
CA LYS A 18 8.98 -20.06 -14.75
C LYS A 18 9.14 -18.57 -14.50
N ILE A 19 9.80 -18.18 -13.41
CA ILE A 19 10.02 -16.75 -13.09
C ILE A 19 10.80 -16.07 -14.21
N MET A 20 11.69 -16.79 -14.88
CA MET A 20 12.52 -16.22 -15.94
C MET A 20 11.82 -16.15 -17.30
N GLN A 21 10.59 -16.63 -17.41
CA GLN A 21 9.84 -16.60 -18.68
C GLN A 21 9.05 -15.31 -18.79
N ASP A 22 9.27 -14.55 -19.87
CA ASP A 22 8.60 -13.26 -20.08
C ASP A 22 7.08 -13.40 -20.11
N SER A 23 6.55 -14.53 -20.60
CA SER A 23 5.11 -14.76 -20.66
C SER A 23 4.42 -14.80 -19.28
N ASN A 24 5.19 -14.95 -18.20
CA ASN A 24 4.66 -14.96 -16.84
C ASN A 24 4.53 -13.56 -16.23
N TYR A 25 5.00 -12.52 -16.93
CA TYR A 25 4.95 -11.16 -16.46
C TYR A 25 3.93 -10.37 -17.26
N SER A 26 3.22 -9.49 -16.59
CA SER A 26 2.22 -8.64 -17.22
C SER A 26 2.53 -7.18 -16.95
N LEU A 27 2.30 -6.33 -17.96
CA LEU A 27 2.43 -4.89 -17.77
C LEU A 27 1.27 -4.39 -16.90
N ILE A 28 1.58 -3.50 -15.96
CA ILE A 28 0.58 -2.89 -15.10
C ILE A 28 -0.26 -1.92 -15.94
N PRO A 29 -1.61 -1.96 -15.85
CA PRO A 29 -2.43 -0.98 -16.55
C PRO A 29 -2.05 0.43 -16.13
N ASN A 30 -2.01 1.36 -17.08
CA ASN A 30 -1.55 2.72 -16.82
C ASN A 30 -2.55 3.59 -16.06
N ASP A 31 -3.77 3.08 -15.81
CA ASP A 31 -4.76 3.78 -14.99
C ASP A 31 -4.70 3.39 -13.50
N TRP A 32 -3.79 2.51 -13.13
CA TRP A 32 -3.56 2.17 -11.73
C TRP A 32 -2.61 3.19 -11.06
N TYR A 33 -2.56 3.14 -9.74
CA TYR A 33 -1.74 4.07 -8.93
C TYR A 33 -0.91 3.31 -7.92
N VAL A 34 0.30 3.83 -7.65
CA VAL A 34 1.12 3.36 -6.55
C VAL A 34 0.93 4.33 -5.38
N ILE A 35 0.60 3.79 -4.22
CA ILE A 35 0.55 4.56 -2.98
C ILE A 35 1.73 4.12 -2.14
N VAL A 36 2.50 5.10 -1.67
CA VAL A 36 3.60 4.83 -0.73
C VAL A 36 3.35 5.64 0.53
N SER A 37 3.66 5.03 1.66
CA SER A 37 3.58 5.72 2.95
C SER A 37 4.80 5.36 3.78
N ASP A 38 5.29 6.31 4.56
CA ASP A 38 6.34 6.04 5.54
C ASP A 38 6.14 6.97 6.75
N ILE A 39 6.86 6.67 7.82
CA ILE A 39 6.81 7.48 9.04
C ILE A 39 8.12 8.26 9.12
N LYS A 40 8.00 9.59 9.16
CA LYS A 40 9.14 10.48 9.25
C LYS A 40 9.89 10.22 10.56
N ASN A 41 11.22 10.09 10.45
CA ASN A 41 12.09 9.83 11.60
C ASN A 41 11.73 8.52 12.33
N SER A 42 11.30 7.50 11.61
CA SER A 42 10.91 6.22 12.20
C SER A 42 12.04 5.57 13.00
N THR A 43 13.27 5.67 12.52
CA THR A 43 14.44 5.12 13.23
C THR A 43 14.56 5.72 14.62
N LYS A 44 14.45 7.05 14.72
CA LYS A 44 14.53 7.75 16.00
C LYS A 44 13.38 7.37 16.93
N ALA A 45 12.17 7.26 16.38
CA ALA A 45 11.01 6.84 17.16
C ALA A 45 11.20 5.42 17.71
N ILE A 46 11.72 4.51 16.91
CA ILE A 46 11.99 3.14 17.33
C ILE A 46 13.07 3.10 18.42
N GLU A 47 14.12 3.89 18.27
CA GLU A 47 15.16 4.02 19.29
C GLU A 47 14.59 4.54 20.62
N ASN A 48 13.54 5.35 20.56
CA ASN A 48 12.85 5.88 21.74
C ASN A 48 11.77 4.93 22.28
N GLY A 49 11.73 3.68 21.83
CA GLY A 49 10.80 2.68 22.34
C GLY A 49 9.43 2.65 21.68
N MET A 50 9.25 3.36 20.57
CA MET A 50 7.95 3.45 19.89
C MET A 50 7.78 2.43 18.76
N TYR A 51 8.45 1.30 18.86
CA TYR A 51 8.42 0.26 17.83
C TYR A 51 6.98 -0.19 17.49
N LYS A 52 6.18 -0.47 18.53
CA LYS A 52 4.80 -0.95 18.32
C LYS A 52 3.91 0.11 17.69
N GLN A 53 4.07 1.37 18.10
CA GLN A 53 3.29 2.48 17.56
C GLN A 53 3.62 2.70 16.07
N VAL A 54 4.90 2.67 15.72
CA VAL A 54 5.35 2.82 14.32
C VAL A 54 4.75 1.70 13.46
N ASN A 55 4.86 0.45 13.90
CA ASN A 55 4.28 -0.68 13.17
C ASN A 55 2.76 -0.57 13.05
N PHE A 56 2.10 -0.14 14.11
CA PHE A 56 0.64 0.01 14.10
C PHE A 56 0.18 1.03 13.07
N VAL A 57 0.82 2.20 13.02
CA VAL A 57 0.47 3.24 12.06
C VAL A 57 0.71 2.75 10.62
N ALA A 58 1.84 2.10 10.37
CA ALA A 58 2.13 1.56 9.04
C ALA A 58 1.09 0.53 8.62
N ALA A 59 0.68 -0.36 9.53
CA ALA A 59 -0.34 -1.37 9.25
C ALA A 59 -1.72 -0.76 9.01
N LEU A 60 -2.05 0.34 9.70
CA LEU A 60 -3.34 1.01 9.53
C LEU A 60 -3.60 1.44 8.10
N THR A 61 -2.58 1.88 7.39
CA THR A 61 -2.74 2.32 6.00
C THR A 61 -3.18 1.17 5.11
N ILE A 62 -2.57 -0.01 5.28
CA ILE A 62 -2.93 -1.20 4.50
C ILE A 62 -4.33 -1.69 4.88
N ILE A 63 -4.57 -1.85 6.17
CA ILE A 63 -5.85 -2.38 6.68
C ILE A 63 -7.00 -1.46 6.27
N GLY A 64 -6.81 -0.15 6.39
CA GLY A 64 -7.84 0.81 6.02
C GLY A 64 -8.20 0.73 4.55
N ILE A 65 -7.21 0.59 3.66
CA ILE A 65 -7.46 0.49 2.23
C ILE A 65 -8.06 -0.86 1.87
N LEU A 66 -7.60 -1.96 2.48
CA LEU A 66 -8.19 -3.27 2.27
C LEU A 66 -9.67 -3.31 2.67
N ASN A 67 -10.06 -2.54 3.66
CA ASN A 67 -11.46 -2.51 4.14
C ASN A 67 -12.39 -1.64 3.29
N ILE A 68 -11.88 -0.89 2.30
CA ILE A 68 -12.73 -0.08 1.42
C ILE A 68 -13.66 -0.97 0.62
N ASP A 69 -13.11 -2.02 0.00
CA ASP A 69 -13.88 -2.98 -0.78
C ASP A 69 -13.17 -4.32 -0.72
N ARG A 70 -13.74 -5.24 0.04
CA ARG A 70 -13.15 -6.56 0.27
C ARG A 70 -13.18 -7.45 -0.98
N ASN A 71 -13.93 -7.07 -1.99
CA ASN A 71 -14.00 -7.81 -3.25
C ASN A 71 -12.88 -7.44 -4.22
N GLU A 72 -12.17 -6.34 -3.95
CA GLU A 72 -11.05 -5.92 -4.78
C GLU A 72 -9.74 -6.50 -4.25
N ASP A 73 -8.92 -7.01 -5.16
CA ASP A 73 -7.59 -7.51 -4.84
C ASP A 73 -6.54 -6.59 -5.44
N PHE A 74 -5.48 -6.32 -4.67
CA PHE A 74 -4.34 -5.55 -5.14
C PHE A 74 -3.10 -5.92 -4.33
N PRO A 75 -1.90 -5.83 -4.94
CA PRO A 75 -0.67 -6.15 -4.23
C PRO A 75 -0.26 -5.03 -3.28
N TYR A 76 0.37 -5.42 -2.18
CA TYR A 76 0.94 -4.48 -1.25
C TYR A 76 2.16 -5.08 -0.56
N VAL A 77 3.03 -4.21 -0.06
CA VAL A 77 4.22 -4.60 0.71
C VAL A 77 4.22 -3.78 2.00
N PHE A 78 4.45 -4.47 3.11
CA PHE A 78 4.54 -3.85 4.44
C PHE A 78 5.98 -3.94 4.92
N GLY A 79 6.57 -2.80 5.27
CA GLY A 79 7.98 -2.72 5.67
C GLY A 79 8.21 -2.38 7.14
N GLY A 80 7.21 -2.42 7.98
CA GLY A 80 7.35 -2.13 9.41
C GLY A 80 7.21 -0.64 9.76
N ASP A 81 7.75 0.25 8.95
CA ASP A 81 7.64 1.70 9.13
C ASP A 81 6.93 2.37 7.96
N GLY A 82 6.44 1.57 7.01
CA GLY A 82 5.77 2.09 5.84
C GLY A 82 5.15 0.98 5.02
N ALA A 83 4.47 1.38 3.96
CA ALA A 83 3.78 0.46 3.07
C ALA A 83 3.81 0.97 1.64
N SER A 84 3.72 0.04 0.70
CA SER A 84 3.53 0.35 -0.72
C SER A 84 2.37 -0.48 -1.22
N LEU A 85 1.45 0.16 -1.93
CA LEU A 85 0.27 -0.50 -2.48
C LEU A 85 0.12 -0.12 -3.94
N LEU A 86 -0.31 -1.07 -4.75
CA LEU A 86 -0.66 -0.84 -6.15
C LEU A 86 -2.16 -1.03 -6.25
N ILE A 87 -2.90 0.05 -6.52
CA ILE A 87 -4.37 0.03 -6.45
C ILE A 87 -5.01 0.35 -7.79
N PRO A 88 -6.20 -0.23 -8.04
CA PRO A 88 -6.98 0.14 -9.21
C PRO A 88 -7.57 1.55 -9.07
N PRO A 89 -7.95 2.19 -10.20
CA PRO A 89 -8.44 3.58 -10.15
C PRO A 89 -9.70 3.76 -9.31
N SER A 90 -10.52 2.74 -9.19
CA SER A 90 -11.77 2.84 -8.42
C SER A 90 -11.54 3.07 -6.93
N LEU A 91 -10.36 2.72 -6.42
CA LEU A 91 -10.06 2.87 -4.99
C LEU A 91 -9.32 4.15 -4.65
N LEU A 92 -8.94 4.96 -5.65
CA LEU A 92 -8.05 6.09 -5.42
C LEU A 92 -8.61 7.11 -4.43
N GLU A 93 -9.83 7.61 -4.67
CA GLU A 93 -10.39 8.69 -3.84
C GLU A 93 -10.68 8.22 -2.41
N LYS A 94 -11.20 7.02 -2.25
CA LYS A 94 -11.45 6.46 -0.93
C LYS A 94 -10.16 6.17 -0.19
N SER A 95 -9.12 5.73 -0.91
CA SER A 95 -7.79 5.49 -0.31
C SER A 95 -7.19 6.79 0.21
N LYS A 96 -7.32 7.90 -0.53
CA LYS A 96 -6.85 9.20 -0.07
C LYS A 96 -7.50 9.59 1.26
N LYS A 97 -8.81 9.38 1.39
CA LYS A 97 -9.53 9.67 2.64
C LYS A 97 -9.03 8.82 3.80
N VAL A 98 -8.81 7.53 3.57
CA VAL A 98 -8.26 6.62 4.58
C VAL A 98 -6.89 7.09 5.05
N LEU A 99 -6.03 7.49 4.12
CA LEU A 99 -4.68 7.93 4.43
C LEU A 99 -4.67 9.24 5.22
N ILE A 100 -5.55 10.17 4.90
CA ILE A 100 -5.69 11.41 5.64
C ILE A 100 -6.10 11.14 7.08
N GLU A 101 -7.08 10.24 7.28
CA GLU A 101 -7.50 9.86 8.63
C GLU A 101 -6.40 9.15 9.42
N ALA A 102 -5.66 8.26 8.77
CA ALA A 102 -4.53 7.58 9.39
C ALA A 102 -3.45 8.58 9.80
N SER A 103 -3.18 9.58 8.95
CA SER A 103 -2.21 10.63 9.24
C SER A 103 -2.62 11.45 10.46
N LYS A 104 -3.89 11.83 10.55
CA LYS A 104 -4.41 12.58 11.71
C LYS A 104 -4.30 11.77 12.99
N LYS A 105 -4.70 10.51 12.95
CA LYS A 105 -4.64 9.64 14.13
C LYS A 105 -3.21 9.38 14.59
N ALA A 106 -2.29 9.21 13.67
CA ALA A 106 -0.89 9.02 14.01
C ALA A 106 -0.33 10.24 14.76
N LYS A 107 -0.67 11.43 14.29
CA LYS A 107 -0.22 12.67 14.93
C LYS A 107 -0.88 12.87 16.29
N GLU A 108 -2.18 12.68 16.39
CA GLU A 108 -2.93 12.88 17.62
C GLU A 108 -2.58 11.87 18.71
N ALA A 109 -2.47 10.59 18.34
CA ALA A 109 -2.27 9.53 19.32
C ALA A 109 -0.81 9.33 19.71
N PHE A 110 0.12 9.51 18.78
CA PHE A 110 1.51 9.11 18.97
C PHE A 110 2.53 10.20 18.64
N ASP A 111 2.08 11.35 18.16
CA ASP A 111 2.95 12.41 17.64
C ASP A 111 3.88 11.92 16.54
N LEU A 112 3.38 11.00 15.69
CA LEU A 112 4.10 10.49 14.53
C LEU A 112 3.59 11.16 13.26
N GLU A 113 4.52 11.52 12.38
CA GLU A 113 4.17 12.15 11.10
C GLU A 113 4.21 11.10 9.98
N LEU A 114 3.05 10.82 9.40
CA LEU A 114 2.90 9.89 8.28
C LEU A 114 3.05 10.67 6.97
N ARG A 115 4.03 10.29 6.15
CA ARG A 115 4.23 10.86 4.82
C ARG A 115 3.59 9.96 3.79
N ILE A 116 2.90 10.55 2.83
CA ILE A 116 2.11 9.82 1.83
C ILE A 116 2.46 10.33 0.44
N GLY A 117 2.71 9.39 -0.47
CA GLY A 117 2.89 9.70 -1.89
C GLY A 117 1.92 8.91 -2.73
N VAL A 118 1.37 9.52 -3.77
CA VAL A 118 0.51 8.86 -4.74
C VAL A 118 1.14 9.08 -6.11
N ILE A 119 1.42 7.99 -6.81
CA ILE A 119 2.14 8.02 -8.08
C ILE A 119 1.29 7.36 -9.14
N SER A 120 1.04 8.06 -10.25
CA SER A 120 0.38 7.49 -11.42
C SER A 120 1.38 6.57 -12.14
N ILE A 121 0.90 5.42 -12.61
CA ILE A 121 1.71 4.52 -13.44
C ILE A 121 2.04 5.14 -14.79
N LYS A 122 1.15 5.95 -15.30
CA LYS A 122 1.27 6.57 -16.60
C LYS A 122 2.51 7.45 -16.75
#